data_f37c7fdd2592de75f55f28d7b43314c7
#
_entry.id   f37c7fdd2592de75f55f28d7b43314c7
#
_cell.length_a   1.000
_cell.length_b   1.000
_cell.length_c   1.000
_cell.angle_alpha   90.00
_cell.angle_beta   90.00
_cell.angle_gamma   90.00
#
_symmetry.space_group_name_H-M   'P 1'
#
loop_
_entity.id
_entity.type
_entity.pdbx_description
1 polymer ?
#
loop_
_entity_poly.entity_id
_entity_poly.type
_entity_poly.pdbx_seq_one_letter_code
_entity_poly.pdbx_strand_id
1 'polypeptide(L)'
;MLSAVASGQHKLGLHGRACDGLTHGATRGWQNGCALSQATAQGTNSDTADRVAVGVAARLSRYLQVLTQSKKMGKDRISSQEISDYTNINATQIRRDLSNFGRFGKRGVGYNIDSLLGEIRKILRTQGQHNIALVGAGRLGEAIASSPIFAEHGINIAAIFDNDPEKVGGSVGSLEVGDIRTLPGVVREKNIIVGVIAVPADSAQQVADGLVNSGVKIIFNYSEALLDVPHDITVHTSNPAVDLLHALYFHLT
;
A
#
# COMPACT_ATOMS: atom_id res chain seq x y z
N MET A 1 -4.43 -8.57 60.94
CA MET A 1 -5.24 -9.79 61.15
C MET A 1 -5.27 -10.44 59.79
N LEU A 2 -4.37 -11.39 59.46
CA LEU A 2 -4.37 -12.83 59.74
C LEU A 2 -5.67 -13.45 59.26
N SER A 3 -5.77 -14.38 58.27
CA SER A 3 -5.19 -15.70 58.16
C SER A 3 -5.68 -16.32 56.84
N ALA A 4 -4.88 -16.88 55.97
CA ALA A 4 -4.38 -18.27 55.86
C ALA A 4 -5.34 -19.22 55.07
N VAL A 5 -4.86 -19.70 53.92
CA VAL A 5 -4.34 -21.06 53.58
C VAL A 5 -5.41 -22.15 53.27
N ALA A 6 -5.24 -22.76 52.11
CA ALA A 6 -5.17 -24.22 51.82
C ALA A 6 -5.25 -24.45 50.30
N SER A 7 -4.24 -24.84 49.59
CA SER A 7 -3.60 -26.13 49.28
C SER A 7 -4.57 -27.28 49.00
N GLY A 8 -4.54 -27.78 47.77
CA GLY A 8 -5.10 -29.00 47.32
C GLY A 8 -4.39 -29.55 46.07
N GLN A 9 -3.32 -30.31 46.30
CA GLN A 9 -2.72 -31.20 45.30
C GLN A 9 -3.54 -32.46 45.17
N HIS A 10 -3.80 -32.92 43.95
CA HIS A 10 -4.07 -34.33 43.72
C HIS A 10 -3.24 -34.84 42.55
N LYS A 11 -2.36 -35.77 42.94
CA LYS A 11 -1.54 -36.64 42.07
C LYS A 11 -2.33 -37.91 41.73
N LEU A 12 -1.80 -38.58 40.68
CA LEU A 12 -1.88 -40.02 40.30
C LEU A 12 -3.01 -40.37 39.29
N GLY A 13 -2.66 -40.95 38.13
CA GLY A 13 -2.34 -42.30 37.93
C GLY A 13 -1.91 -42.64 36.50
N LEU A 14 -0.74 -43.22 36.45
CA LEU A 14 -0.17 -43.95 35.31
C LEU A 14 -0.97 -45.21 35.03
N HIS A 15 -1.27 -45.51 33.76
CA HIS A 15 -1.29 -46.88 33.28
C HIS A 15 -0.91 -46.91 31.80
N GLY A 16 0.25 -47.51 31.53
CA GLY A 16 0.74 -47.86 30.21
C GLY A 16 0.05 -49.13 29.71
N ARG A 17 0.00 -49.23 28.40
CA ARG A 17 0.11 -50.51 27.66
C ARG A 17 0.78 -50.24 26.34
N ALA A 18 1.91 -50.91 26.22
CA ALA A 18 2.63 -51.14 24.97
C ALA A 18 1.87 -52.10 24.09
N CYS A 19 1.92 -51.98 22.81
CA CYS A 19 1.97 -53.08 21.85
C CYS A 19 2.68 -52.64 20.59
N ASP A 20 3.66 -53.50 20.26
CA ASP A 20 4.61 -53.49 19.18
C ASP A 20 4.01 -53.47 17.76
N GLY A 21 4.82 -52.98 16.83
CA GLY A 21 4.84 -53.66 15.56
C GLY A 21 4.99 -52.82 14.31
N LEU A 22 6.25 -52.89 13.75
CA LEU A 22 6.59 -52.83 12.32
C LEU A 22 6.82 -51.48 11.62
N THR A 23 8.09 -51.13 11.61
CA THR A 23 9.03 -50.94 10.49
C THR A 23 8.64 -50.22 9.21
N HIS A 24 9.56 -49.39 8.86
CA HIS A 24 10.00 -48.86 7.55
C HIS A 24 9.54 -47.46 7.18
N GLY A 25 10.51 -46.58 7.28
CA GLY A 25 11.04 -45.92 6.09
C GLY A 25 10.74 -44.42 5.99
N ALA A 26 11.80 -43.68 6.07
CA ALA A 26 12.02 -42.37 5.46
C ALA A 26 11.87 -41.13 6.38
N THR A 27 12.96 -40.85 7.03
CA THR A 27 13.39 -39.50 7.40
C THR A 27 13.29 -38.57 6.20
N ARG A 28 12.45 -37.54 6.28
CA ARG A 28 12.62 -36.34 5.47
C ARG A 28 12.45 -35.11 6.37
N GLY A 29 13.57 -34.40 6.45
CA GLY A 29 13.73 -33.22 7.24
C GLY A 29 12.77 -32.10 6.85
N TRP A 30 12.37 -31.40 7.84
CA TRP A 30 11.68 -30.12 7.71
C TRP A 30 12.72 -29.08 7.28
N GLN A 31 12.74 -28.77 5.99
CA GLN A 31 13.34 -27.54 5.50
C GLN A 31 12.19 -26.65 5.06
N ASN A 32 11.86 -25.68 5.91
CA ASN A 32 10.97 -24.57 5.56
C ASN A 32 11.69 -23.66 4.57
N GLY A 33 11.57 -24.00 3.29
CA GLY A 33 11.83 -23.10 2.20
C GLY A 33 10.54 -22.35 1.88
N CYS A 34 10.56 -21.06 2.06
CA CYS A 34 9.55 -20.15 1.56
C CYS A 34 9.57 -20.23 0.02
N ALA A 35 8.76 -21.12 -0.53
CA ALA A 35 8.55 -21.25 -1.95
C ALA A 35 7.51 -20.23 -2.39
N LEU A 36 8.00 -19.10 -2.91
CA LEU A 36 7.23 -18.25 -3.80
C LEU A 36 6.73 -19.12 -4.96
N SER A 37 5.44 -19.38 -4.97
CA SER A 37 4.74 -20.07 -6.03
C SER A 37 4.97 -19.35 -7.36
N GLN A 38 5.75 -19.95 -8.22
CA GLN A 38 5.84 -19.59 -9.64
C GLN A 38 4.57 -20.13 -10.31
N ALA A 39 3.55 -19.29 -10.40
CA ALA A 39 2.46 -19.51 -11.33
C ALA A 39 2.98 -19.24 -12.75
N THR A 40 3.14 -20.28 -13.53
CA THR A 40 3.39 -20.23 -14.97
C THR A 40 2.14 -19.66 -15.66
N ALA A 41 2.14 -18.37 -15.92
CA ALA A 41 1.21 -17.73 -16.83
C ALA A 41 1.81 -17.78 -18.25
N GLN A 42 1.41 -18.72 -19.04
CA GLN A 42 1.49 -18.62 -20.51
C GLN A 42 0.36 -17.72 -20.99
N GLY A 43 0.67 -16.48 -21.26
CA GLY A 43 -0.24 -15.48 -21.83
C GLY A 43 0.58 -14.39 -22.51
N THR A 44 0.57 -14.44 -23.85
CA THR A 44 0.91 -13.41 -24.87
C THR A 44 2.04 -12.41 -24.55
N ASN A 45 3.17 -12.68 -25.16
CA ASN A 45 4.46 -12.00 -25.11
C ASN A 45 4.49 -10.63 -25.83
N SER A 46 3.71 -9.63 -25.40
CA SER A 46 3.92 -8.25 -25.91
C SER A 46 3.86 -7.15 -24.85
N ASP A 47 3.38 -7.46 -23.63
CA ASP A 47 3.18 -6.45 -22.57
C ASP A 47 4.21 -6.52 -21.41
N THR A 48 5.09 -7.52 -21.41
CA THR A 48 6.03 -7.75 -20.29
C THR A 48 7.35 -7.00 -20.42
N ALA A 49 7.70 -6.48 -21.59
CA ALA A 49 8.97 -5.78 -21.81
C ALA A 49 9.01 -4.35 -21.23
N ASP A 50 7.87 -3.78 -20.82
CA ASP A 50 7.74 -2.36 -20.45
C ASP A 50 7.37 -2.13 -18.97
N ARG A 51 7.31 -3.19 -18.15
CA ARG A 51 7.04 -3.06 -16.71
C ARG A 51 8.33 -2.93 -15.92
N VAL A 52 8.46 -1.80 -15.24
CA VAL A 52 9.56 -1.55 -14.28
C VAL A 52 9.49 -2.56 -13.14
N ALA A 53 10.64 -3.15 -12.75
CA ALA A 53 10.69 -4.06 -11.61
C ALA A 53 10.14 -3.38 -10.34
N VAL A 54 9.35 -4.09 -9.54
CA VAL A 54 8.64 -3.56 -8.35
C VAL A 54 9.58 -2.79 -7.41
N GLY A 55 10.78 -3.30 -7.17
CA GLY A 55 11.76 -2.63 -6.32
C GLY A 55 12.29 -1.32 -6.91
N VAL A 56 12.37 -1.20 -8.24
CA VAL A 56 12.76 0.04 -8.92
C VAL A 56 11.60 1.04 -8.85
N ALA A 57 10.38 0.61 -9.11
CA ALA A 57 9.18 1.46 -9.01
C ALA A 57 9.02 2.06 -7.61
N ALA A 58 9.20 1.24 -6.55
CA ALA A 58 9.16 1.71 -5.17
C ALA A 58 10.23 2.78 -4.87
N ARG A 59 11.45 2.64 -5.41
CA ARG A 59 12.48 3.65 -5.27
C ARG A 59 12.17 4.92 -6.06
N LEU A 60 11.68 4.78 -7.29
CA LEU A 60 11.28 5.94 -8.11
C LEU A 60 10.18 6.76 -7.44
N SER A 61 9.23 6.12 -6.76
CA SER A 61 8.19 6.83 -5.98
C SER A 61 8.79 7.64 -4.83
N ARG A 62 9.82 7.14 -4.16
CA ARG A 62 10.56 7.90 -3.13
C ARG A 62 11.33 9.07 -3.74
N TYR A 63 11.96 8.88 -4.90
CA TYR A 63 12.64 9.98 -5.60
C TYR A 63 11.64 11.06 -6.02
N LEU A 64 10.46 10.67 -6.52
CA LEU A 64 9.39 11.60 -6.86
C LEU A 64 8.99 12.48 -5.67
N GLN A 65 8.86 11.91 -4.49
CA GLN A 65 8.54 12.64 -3.25
C GLN A 65 9.61 13.69 -2.93
N VAL A 66 10.89 13.30 -2.92
CA VAL A 66 12.01 14.22 -2.63
C VAL A 66 12.10 15.33 -3.66
N LEU A 67 11.94 15.01 -4.95
CA LEU A 67 11.97 15.98 -6.05
C LEU A 67 10.83 16.99 -5.93
N THR A 68 9.60 16.52 -5.62
CA THR A 68 8.43 17.38 -5.44
C THR A 68 8.67 18.36 -4.28
N GLN A 69 9.19 17.86 -3.17
CA GLN A 69 9.49 18.70 -2.00
C GLN A 69 10.61 19.70 -2.29
N SER A 70 11.67 19.26 -2.99
CA SER A 70 12.79 20.14 -3.38
C SER A 70 12.33 21.25 -4.33
N LYS A 71 11.39 20.95 -5.25
CA LYS A 71 10.79 21.95 -6.12
C LYS A 71 9.98 22.98 -5.33
N LYS A 72 9.21 22.56 -4.32
CA LYS A 72 8.46 23.47 -3.43
C LYS A 72 9.40 24.41 -2.65
N MET A 73 10.60 23.95 -2.32
CA MET A 73 11.64 24.78 -1.70
C MET A 73 12.37 25.70 -2.69
N GLY A 74 11.93 25.78 -3.94
CA GLY A 74 12.51 26.63 -4.96
C GLY A 74 13.82 26.13 -5.58
N LYS A 75 14.15 24.84 -5.41
CA LYS A 75 15.33 24.26 -6.05
C LYS A 75 15.04 23.91 -7.51
N ASP A 76 15.93 24.28 -8.42
CA ASP A 76 15.88 23.88 -9.83
C ASP A 76 16.66 22.59 -10.11
N ARG A 77 17.63 22.29 -9.25
CA ARG A 77 18.55 21.16 -9.43
C ARG A 77 18.75 20.41 -8.12
N ILE A 78 19.04 19.12 -8.27
CA ILE A 78 19.35 18.22 -7.16
C ILE A 78 20.43 17.22 -7.57
N SER A 79 21.31 16.87 -6.65
CA SER A 79 22.31 15.82 -6.84
C SER A 79 21.80 14.44 -6.39
N SER A 80 22.45 13.37 -6.89
CA SER A 80 22.16 12.03 -6.37
C SER A 80 22.52 11.87 -4.89
N GLN A 81 23.44 12.68 -4.36
CA GLN A 81 23.78 12.67 -2.96
C GLN A 81 22.64 13.29 -2.13
N GLU A 82 22.10 14.43 -2.53
CA GLU A 82 20.96 15.04 -1.84
C GLU A 82 19.72 14.11 -1.85
N ILE A 83 19.45 13.41 -2.96
CA ILE A 83 18.37 12.41 -2.99
C ILE A 83 18.68 11.26 -2.00
N SER A 84 19.94 10.82 -1.93
CA SER A 84 20.40 9.78 -0.99
C SER A 84 20.16 10.16 0.47
N ASP A 85 20.47 11.40 0.82
CA ASP A 85 20.35 11.92 2.18
C ASP A 85 18.90 11.91 2.70
N TYR A 86 17.92 12.09 1.81
CA TYR A 86 16.50 12.05 2.17
C TYR A 86 15.86 10.66 2.05
N THR A 87 16.41 9.78 1.21
CA THR A 87 15.76 8.49 0.91
C THR A 87 16.42 7.31 1.61
N ASN A 88 17.60 7.48 2.19
CA ASN A 88 18.49 6.42 2.67
C ASN A 88 18.84 5.38 1.58
N ILE A 89 18.77 5.78 0.31
CA ILE A 89 19.16 4.94 -0.83
C ILE A 89 20.52 5.43 -1.31
N ASN A 90 21.47 4.51 -1.46
CA ASN A 90 22.83 4.85 -1.87
C ASN A 90 22.85 5.64 -3.20
N ALA A 91 23.61 6.74 -3.24
CA ALA A 91 23.71 7.61 -4.41
C ALA A 91 24.17 6.89 -5.69
N THR A 92 24.92 5.79 -5.56
CA THR A 92 25.30 4.93 -6.69
C THR A 92 24.10 4.16 -7.24
N GLN A 93 23.22 3.67 -6.35
CA GLN A 93 21.98 3.01 -6.77
C GLN A 93 21.05 3.99 -7.47
N ILE A 94 20.91 5.23 -6.94
CA ILE A 94 20.11 6.29 -7.57
C ILE A 94 20.62 6.57 -8.98
N ARG A 95 21.94 6.74 -9.15
CA ARG A 95 22.54 6.95 -10.49
C ARG A 95 22.27 5.79 -11.43
N ARG A 96 22.35 4.54 -10.94
CA ARG A 96 22.09 3.34 -11.72
C ARG A 96 20.61 3.26 -12.12
N ASP A 97 19.70 3.46 -11.18
CA ASP A 97 18.26 3.46 -11.46
C ASP A 97 17.91 4.50 -12.53
N LEU A 98 18.38 5.73 -12.36
CA LEU A 98 18.07 6.81 -13.31
C LEU A 98 18.74 6.59 -14.68
N SER A 99 19.96 6.04 -14.74
CA SER A 99 20.65 5.80 -16.01
C SER A 99 19.97 4.74 -16.88
N ASN A 100 19.20 3.83 -16.28
CA ASN A 100 18.42 2.83 -17.01
C ASN A 100 17.29 3.43 -17.86
N PHE A 101 16.85 4.65 -17.53
CA PHE A 101 15.73 5.31 -18.19
C PHE A 101 16.15 6.51 -19.05
N GLY A 102 17.42 6.86 -19.07
CA GLY A 102 17.93 7.94 -19.89
C GLY A 102 19.08 8.74 -19.26
N ARG A 103 19.49 9.79 -19.96
CA ARG A 103 20.56 10.71 -19.50
C ARG A 103 19.94 11.97 -18.91
N PHE A 104 19.69 12.00 -17.60
CA PHE A 104 18.97 13.10 -16.94
C PHE A 104 19.86 14.18 -16.33
N GLY A 105 21.16 14.02 -16.32
CA GLY A 105 22.08 14.96 -15.69
C GLY A 105 23.44 15.02 -16.34
N LYS A 106 24.19 16.09 -16.05
CA LYS A 106 25.60 16.21 -16.38
C LYS A 106 26.43 15.97 -15.12
N ARG A 107 27.57 15.27 -15.29
CA ARG A 107 28.49 15.02 -14.18
C ARG A 107 28.92 16.36 -13.54
N GLY A 108 28.77 16.42 -12.19
CA GLY A 108 29.12 17.64 -11.42
C GLY A 108 28.02 18.71 -11.38
N VAL A 109 26.93 18.59 -12.17
CA VAL A 109 25.87 19.61 -12.26
C VAL A 109 24.57 19.16 -11.61
N GLY A 110 24.38 17.86 -11.40
CA GLY A 110 23.14 17.27 -10.89
C GLY A 110 22.03 17.18 -11.95
N TYR A 111 20.83 16.86 -11.47
CA TYR A 111 19.62 16.66 -12.27
C TYR A 111 18.76 17.92 -12.25
N ASN A 112 18.17 18.27 -13.39
CA ASN A 112 17.09 19.26 -13.42
C ASN A 112 15.82 18.61 -12.82
N ILE A 113 15.22 19.25 -11.82
CA ILE A 113 14.12 18.70 -11.05
C ILE A 113 12.88 18.51 -11.92
N ASP A 114 12.49 19.50 -12.71
CA ASP A 114 11.29 19.42 -13.54
C ASP A 114 11.38 18.34 -14.61
N SER A 115 12.51 18.27 -15.29
CA SER A 115 12.78 17.23 -16.28
C SER A 115 12.72 15.84 -15.66
N LEU A 116 13.33 15.66 -14.49
CA LEU A 116 13.36 14.36 -13.81
C LEU A 116 12.00 13.97 -13.25
N LEU A 117 11.22 14.93 -12.71
CA LEU A 117 9.83 14.72 -12.29
C LEU A 117 8.96 14.22 -13.45
N GLY A 118 9.06 14.88 -14.61
CA GLY A 118 8.30 14.50 -15.80
C GLY A 118 8.62 13.07 -16.26
N GLU A 119 9.88 12.71 -16.31
CA GLU A 119 10.31 11.39 -16.75
C GLU A 119 9.94 10.29 -15.73
N ILE A 120 10.13 10.53 -14.43
CA ILE A 120 9.72 9.53 -13.41
C ILE A 120 8.20 9.29 -13.46
N ARG A 121 7.39 10.36 -13.62
CA ARG A 121 5.94 10.21 -13.77
C ARG A 121 5.57 9.42 -15.01
N LYS A 122 6.29 9.62 -16.13
CA LYS A 122 6.10 8.85 -17.34
C LYS A 122 6.44 7.38 -17.14
N ILE A 123 7.57 7.07 -16.51
CA ILE A 123 8.02 5.71 -16.21
C ILE A 123 7.01 5.00 -15.29
N LEU A 124 6.54 5.68 -14.26
CA LEU A 124 5.54 5.16 -13.32
C LEU A 124 4.12 5.15 -13.90
N ARG A 125 3.92 5.67 -15.11
CA ARG A 125 2.61 5.82 -15.75
C ARG A 125 1.61 6.61 -14.90
N THR A 126 2.14 7.58 -14.14
CA THR A 126 1.34 8.46 -13.27
C THR A 126 1.25 9.88 -13.84
N GLN A 127 1.33 10.01 -15.16
CA GLN A 127 1.07 11.29 -15.84
C GLN A 127 -0.44 11.54 -15.93
N GLY A 128 -0.84 12.78 -15.73
CA GLY A 128 -2.24 13.19 -15.77
C GLY A 128 -2.91 13.21 -14.40
N GLN A 129 -4.23 13.25 -14.41
CA GLN A 129 -5.06 13.18 -13.20
C GLN A 129 -5.67 11.79 -13.08
N HIS A 130 -5.60 11.23 -11.88
CA HIS A 130 -6.18 9.95 -11.54
C HIS A 130 -7.33 10.14 -10.56
N ASN A 131 -8.54 9.83 -11.01
CA ASN A 131 -9.71 9.91 -10.16
C ASN A 131 -9.75 8.75 -9.17
N ILE A 132 -10.00 9.05 -7.90
CA ILE A 132 -10.22 8.08 -6.84
C ILE A 132 -11.57 8.28 -6.19
N ALA A 133 -12.15 7.20 -5.66
CA ALA A 133 -13.31 7.22 -4.79
C ALA A 133 -12.85 7.04 -3.34
N LEU A 134 -13.39 7.84 -2.44
CA LEU A 134 -13.17 7.71 -1.00
C LEU A 134 -14.46 7.21 -0.36
N VAL A 135 -14.39 6.12 0.40
CA VAL A 135 -15.52 5.57 1.14
C VAL A 135 -15.29 5.69 2.63
N GLY A 136 -16.20 6.40 3.29
CA GLY A 136 -16.12 6.81 4.68
C GLY A 136 -15.87 8.32 4.82
N ALA A 137 -16.92 9.08 5.16
CA ALA A 137 -16.87 10.52 5.43
C ALA A 137 -16.77 10.78 6.96
N GLY A 138 -15.94 9.98 7.66
CA GLY A 138 -15.57 10.22 9.05
C GLY A 138 -14.33 11.10 9.16
N ARG A 139 -13.79 11.26 10.36
CA ARG A 139 -12.60 12.09 10.63
C ARG A 139 -11.41 11.80 9.71
N LEU A 140 -11.13 10.53 9.44
CA LEU A 140 -10.03 10.15 8.55
C LEU A 140 -10.36 10.50 7.09
N GLY A 141 -11.57 10.18 6.63
CA GLY A 141 -12.02 10.53 5.28
C GLY A 141 -12.03 12.03 5.03
N GLU A 142 -12.50 12.83 5.98
CA GLU A 142 -12.44 14.28 5.92
C GLU A 142 -10.99 14.79 5.83
N ALA A 143 -10.08 14.25 6.64
CA ALA A 143 -8.67 14.62 6.62
C ALA A 143 -8.01 14.28 5.27
N ILE A 144 -8.32 13.12 4.71
CA ILE A 144 -7.85 12.69 3.39
C ILE A 144 -8.41 13.61 2.31
N ALA A 145 -9.72 13.85 2.31
CA ALA A 145 -10.39 14.65 1.28
C ALA A 145 -9.96 16.13 1.30
N SER A 146 -9.60 16.64 2.46
CA SER A 146 -9.16 18.04 2.62
C SER A 146 -7.65 18.22 2.40
N SER A 147 -6.88 17.14 2.24
CA SER A 147 -5.44 17.22 2.13
C SER A 147 -5.00 17.59 0.70
N PRO A 148 -4.19 18.65 0.51
CA PRO A 148 -3.69 19.05 -0.80
C PRO A 148 -2.66 18.07 -1.39
N ILE A 149 -2.12 17.16 -0.58
CA ILE A 149 -1.04 16.26 -0.98
C ILE A 149 -1.44 15.35 -2.16
N PHE A 150 -2.71 14.96 -2.24
CA PHE A 150 -3.20 14.11 -3.32
C PHE A 150 -3.19 14.86 -4.65
N ALA A 151 -3.72 16.09 -4.67
CA ALA A 151 -3.75 16.93 -5.87
C ALA A 151 -2.33 17.25 -6.39
N GLU A 152 -1.35 17.46 -5.50
CA GLU A 152 0.05 17.68 -5.86
C GLU A 152 0.69 16.51 -6.60
N HIS A 153 0.19 15.31 -6.37
CA HIS A 153 0.63 14.09 -7.04
C HIS A 153 -0.27 13.69 -8.23
N GLY A 154 -1.18 14.56 -8.66
CA GLY A 154 -2.09 14.27 -9.76
C GLY A 154 -3.22 13.31 -9.39
N ILE A 155 -3.50 13.14 -8.09
CA ILE A 155 -4.60 12.31 -7.59
C ILE A 155 -5.77 13.23 -7.25
N ASN A 156 -6.91 13.01 -7.91
CA ASN A 156 -8.14 13.76 -7.71
C ASN A 156 -9.14 12.90 -6.95
N ILE A 157 -9.57 13.34 -5.77
CA ILE A 157 -10.68 12.71 -5.06
C ILE A 157 -11.96 13.14 -5.77
N ALA A 158 -12.44 12.28 -6.67
CA ALA A 158 -13.56 12.60 -7.57
C ALA A 158 -14.93 12.39 -6.92
N ALA A 159 -15.01 11.57 -5.87
CA ALA A 159 -16.22 11.31 -5.11
C ALA A 159 -15.90 10.82 -3.70
N ILE A 160 -16.77 11.15 -2.76
CA ILE A 160 -16.75 10.65 -1.39
C ILE A 160 -18.12 10.05 -1.06
N PHE A 161 -18.13 8.93 -0.34
CA PHE A 161 -19.35 8.19 -0.01
C PHE A 161 -19.41 7.85 1.48
N ASP A 162 -20.61 7.80 2.01
CA ASP A 162 -20.90 7.25 3.34
C ASP A 162 -22.23 6.48 3.29
N ASN A 163 -22.47 5.62 4.29
CA ASN A 163 -23.76 4.95 4.48
C ASN A 163 -24.63 5.62 5.54
N ASP A 164 -24.08 6.57 6.29
CA ASP A 164 -24.75 7.29 7.34
C ASP A 164 -25.66 8.39 6.76
N PRO A 165 -27.00 8.30 6.94
CA PRO A 165 -27.93 9.31 6.43
C PRO A 165 -27.68 10.73 6.93
N GLU A 166 -27.04 10.88 8.11
CA GLU A 166 -26.73 12.20 8.67
C GLU A 166 -25.56 12.88 7.94
N LYS A 167 -24.73 12.09 7.25
CA LYS A 167 -23.59 12.59 6.49
C LYS A 167 -23.88 12.72 5.00
N VAL A 168 -24.74 11.85 4.47
CA VAL A 168 -25.13 11.87 3.04
C VAL A 168 -25.80 13.21 2.71
N GLY A 169 -25.36 13.86 1.63
CA GLY A 169 -25.78 15.21 1.25
C GLY A 169 -25.01 16.33 1.97
N GLY A 170 -24.20 16.00 2.99
CA GLY A 170 -23.25 16.93 3.58
C GLY A 170 -22.06 17.21 2.67
N SER A 171 -21.18 18.12 3.07
CA SER A 171 -20.00 18.50 2.28
C SER A 171 -18.72 18.26 3.04
N VAL A 172 -17.72 17.70 2.36
CA VAL A 172 -16.34 17.57 2.84
C VAL A 172 -15.44 18.31 1.86
N GLY A 173 -14.91 19.45 2.29
CA GLY A 173 -14.21 20.37 1.41
C GLY A 173 -15.13 20.88 0.28
N SER A 174 -14.79 20.61 -0.96
CA SER A 174 -15.59 20.94 -2.15
C SER A 174 -16.47 19.78 -2.65
N LEU A 175 -16.45 18.63 -1.97
CA LEU A 175 -17.16 17.43 -2.38
C LEU A 175 -18.44 17.24 -1.57
N GLU A 176 -19.53 16.89 -2.24
CA GLU A 176 -20.74 16.41 -1.61
C GLU A 176 -20.60 14.93 -1.26
N VAL A 177 -21.03 14.53 -0.07
CA VAL A 177 -21.01 13.13 0.37
C VAL A 177 -22.17 12.39 -0.28
N GLY A 178 -21.84 11.48 -1.18
CA GLY A 178 -22.81 10.62 -1.85
C GLY A 178 -23.22 9.42 -0.99
N ASP A 179 -24.41 8.90 -1.26
CA ASP A 179 -24.84 7.63 -0.70
C ASP A 179 -24.02 6.49 -1.31
N ILE A 180 -23.52 5.57 -0.49
CA ILE A 180 -22.72 4.41 -0.92
C ILE A 180 -23.44 3.58 -2.01
N ARG A 181 -24.77 3.57 -2.03
CA ARG A 181 -25.58 2.88 -3.05
C ARG A 181 -25.38 3.44 -4.45
N THR A 182 -24.93 4.68 -4.58
CA THR A 182 -24.67 5.33 -5.87
C THR A 182 -23.26 5.04 -6.40
N LEU A 183 -22.38 4.44 -5.58
CA LEU A 183 -20.99 4.13 -5.92
C LEU A 183 -20.80 3.49 -7.31
N PRO A 184 -21.56 2.44 -7.72
CA PRO A 184 -21.32 1.78 -9.00
C PRO A 184 -21.55 2.68 -10.22
N GLY A 185 -22.49 3.61 -10.12
CA GLY A 185 -22.78 4.58 -11.18
C GLY A 185 -21.65 5.59 -11.33
N VAL A 186 -21.25 6.19 -10.20
CA VAL A 186 -20.21 7.23 -10.15
C VAL A 186 -18.84 6.69 -10.54
N VAL A 187 -18.50 5.47 -10.09
CA VAL A 187 -17.24 4.81 -10.45
C VAL A 187 -17.10 4.65 -11.96
N ARG A 188 -18.16 4.20 -12.63
CA ARG A 188 -18.18 4.05 -14.10
C ARG A 188 -18.15 5.39 -14.82
N GLU A 189 -18.99 6.34 -14.42
CA GLU A 189 -19.10 7.66 -15.03
C GLU A 189 -17.75 8.43 -14.97
N LYS A 190 -17.09 8.40 -13.81
CA LYS A 190 -15.84 9.14 -13.59
C LYS A 190 -14.58 8.33 -13.89
N ASN A 191 -14.71 7.10 -14.44
CA ASN A 191 -13.60 6.19 -14.74
C ASN A 191 -12.65 6.00 -13.55
N ILE A 192 -13.20 5.71 -12.39
CA ILE A 192 -12.45 5.54 -11.15
C ILE A 192 -11.88 4.12 -11.10
N ILE A 193 -10.55 4.01 -10.98
CA ILE A 193 -9.84 2.74 -10.89
C ILE A 193 -9.29 2.47 -9.48
N VAL A 194 -9.28 3.48 -8.62
CA VAL A 194 -8.74 3.40 -7.25
C VAL A 194 -9.83 3.74 -6.25
N GLY A 195 -10.07 2.86 -5.29
CA GLY A 195 -10.95 3.09 -4.15
C GLY A 195 -10.14 3.20 -2.86
N VAL A 196 -10.50 4.17 -2.02
CA VAL A 196 -9.91 4.35 -0.69
C VAL A 196 -10.96 3.99 0.35
N ILE A 197 -10.61 3.07 1.25
CA ILE A 197 -11.48 2.60 2.34
C ILE A 197 -11.03 3.28 3.63
N ALA A 198 -11.90 4.14 4.18
CA ALA A 198 -11.69 4.85 5.43
C ALA A 198 -12.88 4.63 6.39
N VAL A 199 -13.38 3.39 6.46
CA VAL A 199 -14.47 2.95 7.32
C VAL A 199 -13.97 2.03 8.44
N PRO A 200 -14.75 1.78 9.50
CA PRO A 200 -14.44 0.79 10.51
C PRO A 200 -14.24 -0.62 9.92
N ALA A 201 -13.44 -1.44 10.62
CA ALA A 201 -13.07 -2.78 10.15
C ALA A 201 -14.30 -3.68 9.82
N ASP A 202 -15.35 -3.59 10.62
CA ASP A 202 -16.58 -4.39 10.45
C ASP A 202 -17.31 -4.11 9.12
N SER A 203 -17.12 -2.92 8.56
CA SER A 203 -17.76 -2.51 7.29
C SER A 203 -16.83 -2.62 6.09
N ALA A 204 -15.52 -2.82 6.32
CA ALA A 204 -14.51 -2.69 5.28
C ALA A 204 -14.64 -3.74 4.16
N GLN A 205 -14.98 -5.00 4.50
CA GLN A 205 -15.16 -6.04 3.49
C GLN A 205 -16.32 -5.74 2.56
N GLN A 206 -17.47 -5.33 3.11
CA GLN A 206 -18.64 -4.98 2.30
C GLN A 206 -18.34 -3.82 1.34
N VAL A 207 -17.58 -2.83 1.80
CA VAL A 207 -17.13 -1.71 0.96
C VAL A 207 -16.17 -2.18 -0.13
N ALA A 208 -15.23 -3.07 0.20
CA ALA A 208 -14.30 -3.65 -0.77
C ALA A 208 -15.06 -4.40 -1.87
N ASP A 209 -16.04 -5.23 -1.51
CA ASP A 209 -16.89 -5.97 -2.46
C ASP A 209 -17.64 -4.99 -3.38
N GLY A 210 -18.20 -3.91 -2.81
CA GLY A 210 -18.88 -2.86 -3.57
C GLY A 210 -17.95 -2.16 -4.59
N LEU A 211 -16.74 -1.83 -4.19
CA LEU A 211 -15.72 -1.23 -5.04
C LEU A 211 -15.30 -2.17 -6.19
N VAL A 212 -15.02 -3.43 -5.87
CA VAL A 212 -14.65 -4.47 -6.86
C VAL A 212 -15.76 -4.67 -7.88
N ASN A 213 -17.00 -4.85 -7.41
CA ASN A 213 -18.17 -5.02 -8.28
C ASN A 213 -18.45 -3.77 -9.15
N SER A 214 -17.98 -2.60 -8.74
CA SER A 214 -18.10 -1.37 -9.51
C SER A 214 -17.01 -1.21 -10.57
N GLY A 215 -15.97 -2.07 -10.56
CA GLY A 215 -14.88 -2.05 -11.54
C GLY A 215 -13.58 -1.44 -11.04
N VAL A 216 -13.47 -1.12 -9.75
CA VAL A 216 -12.23 -0.66 -9.12
C VAL A 216 -11.18 -1.78 -9.16
N LYS A 217 -9.93 -1.42 -9.46
CA LYS A 217 -8.80 -2.36 -9.60
C LYS A 217 -7.75 -2.22 -8.49
N ILE A 218 -7.75 -1.09 -7.81
CA ILE A 218 -6.79 -0.81 -6.74
C ILE A 218 -7.57 -0.34 -5.52
N ILE A 219 -7.35 -0.98 -4.38
CA ILE A 219 -7.95 -0.60 -3.10
C ILE A 219 -6.85 -0.14 -2.15
N PHE A 220 -7.00 1.06 -1.64
CA PHE A 220 -6.16 1.59 -0.56
C PHE A 220 -6.94 1.48 0.74
N ASN A 221 -6.54 0.54 1.61
CA ASN A 221 -7.27 0.21 2.83
C ASN A 221 -6.62 0.87 4.05
N TYR A 222 -7.33 1.77 4.69
CA TYR A 222 -6.95 2.37 5.98
C TYR A 222 -7.60 1.69 7.18
N SER A 223 -8.48 0.70 6.96
CA SER A 223 -9.04 -0.09 8.05
C SER A 223 -8.05 -1.16 8.52
N GLU A 224 -8.29 -1.72 9.71
CA GLU A 224 -7.50 -2.84 10.23
C GLU A 224 -7.95 -4.20 9.67
N ALA A 225 -8.99 -4.22 8.84
CA ALA A 225 -9.53 -5.45 8.28
C ALA A 225 -8.59 -6.08 7.24
N LEU A 226 -8.45 -7.38 7.30
CA LEU A 226 -7.88 -8.17 6.21
C LEU A 226 -8.98 -8.39 5.17
N LEU A 227 -8.78 -7.82 3.98
CA LEU A 227 -9.76 -7.88 2.91
C LEU A 227 -9.53 -9.13 2.04
N ASP A 228 -10.61 -9.85 1.78
CA ASP A 228 -10.65 -10.95 0.82
C ASP A 228 -11.19 -10.43 -0.51
N VAL A 229 -10.32 -10.37 -1.53
CA VAL A 229 -10.66 -9.84 -2.85
C VAL A 229 -10.10 -10.74 -3.95
N PRO A 230 -10.65 -10.68 -5.17
CA PRO A 230 -10.10 -11.41 -6.32
C PRO A 230 -8.63 -11.10 -6.58
N HIS A 231 -7.87 -12.07 -7.11
CA HIS A 231 -6.42 -11.96 -7.33
C HIS A 231 -6.00 -10.86 -8.34
N ASP A 232 -6.92 -10.39 -9.17
CA ASP A 232 -6.67 -9.29 -10.11
C ASP A 232 -6.85 -7.90 -9.49
N ILE A 233 -7.26 -7.83 -8.24
CA ILE A 233 -7.40 -6.59 -7.46
C ILE A 233 -6.15 -6.39 -6.60
N THR A 234 -5.57 -5.21 -6.70
CA THR A 234 -4.43 -4.84 -5.85
C THR A 234 -4.92 -4.16 -4.58
N VAL A 235 -4.61 -4.74 -3.42
CA VAL A 235 -4.90 -4.11 -2.12
C VAL A 235 -3.61 -3.62 -1.49
N HIS A 236 -3.61 -2.36 -1.07
CA HIS A 236 -2.58 -1.78 -0.23
C HIS A 236 -3.19 -1.40 1.12
N THR A 237 -2.77 -2.06 2.19
CA THR A 237 -3.20 -1.72 3.54
C THR A 237 -2.16 -0.81 4.20
N SER A 238 -2.61 0.35 4.67
CA SER A 238 -1.79 1.32 5.40
C SER A 238 -2.10 1.22 6.89
N ASN A 239 -1.13 0.69 7.64
CA ASN A 239 -1.22 0.62 9.10
C ASN A 239 -0.01 1.29 9.73
N PRO A 240 -0.13 2.56 10.15
CA PRO A 240 0.98 3.30 10.75
C PRO A 240 1.59 2.65 12.00
N ALA A 241 0.81 1.85 12.74
CA ALA A 241 1.31 1.14 13.91
C ALA A 241 2.28 0.01 13.50
N VAL A 242 1.98 -0.71 12.42
CA VAL A 242 2.89 -1.74 11.89
C VAL A 242 4.17 -1.11 11.35
N ASP A 243 4.06 0.01 10.63
CA ASP A 243 5.23 0.76 10.14
C ASP A 243 6.11 1.24 11.29
N LEU A 244 5.49 1.70 12.39
CA LEU A 244 6.22 2.10 13.60
C LEU A 244 6.90 0.91 14.28
N LEU A 245 6.24 -0.24 14.40
CA LEU A 245 6.83 -1.46 14.97
C LEU A 245 8.06 -1.90 14.16
N HIS A 246 7.97 -1.83 12.84
CA HIS A 246 9.09 -2.15 11.96
C HIS A 246 10.27 -1.17 12.18
N ALA A 247 9.98 0.13 12.30
CA ALA A 247 11.01 1.13 12.59
C ALA A 247 11.66 0.92 13.97
N LEU A 248 10.87 0.57 14.99
CA LEU A 248 11.36 0.27 16.33
C LEU A 248 12.28 -0.96 16.35
N TYR A 249 11.95 -2.00 15.62
CA TYR A 249 12.80 -3.19 15.51
C TYR A 249 14.22 -2.82 15.05
N PHE A 250 14.36 -2.01 14.01
CA PHE A 250 15.68 -1.58 13.51
C PHE A 250 16.41 -0.59 14.42
N HIS A 251 15.70 0.04 15.35
CA HIS A 251 16.32 0.96 16.30
C HIS A 251 16.80 0.24 17.57
N LEU A 252 16.14 -0.84 17.97
CA LEU A 252 16.43 -1.58 19.19
C LEU A 252 17.43 -2.74 18.99
N THR A 253 17.77 -3.08 17.74
CA THR A 253 18.79 -4.07 17.39
C THR A 253 20.10 -3.41 17.00
#